data_173525c183b8152a37db7b255011d67a
#
_entry.id   173525c183b8152a37db7b255011d67a
#
_cell.length_a   1.000
_cell.length_b   1.000
_cell.length_c   1.000
_cell.angle_alpha   90.00
_cell.angle_beta   90.00
_cell.angle_gamma   90.00
#
_symmetry.space_group_name_H-M   'P 1'
#
loop_
_entity.id
_entity.type
_entity.pdbx_description
1 polymer ?
#
loop_
_entity_poly.entity_id
_entity_poly.type
_entity_poly.pdbx_seq_one_letter_code
_entity_poly.pdbx_strand_id
1 'polypeptide(L)'
;GTGEIVVSAGGGAVGGDIMRAVAQLRPALPFADRTWRFVTGPHMPDEAAREIETLAGPGVIVERSRPDLAAIISRAFLSISQAGYNTLAEVLTAGTASVVIPYEGGVETEQRVRADLLAKRGRLAVVPEDALTHDALAQAMQQAVAGREVGVSGIDLDGAAGTARILSQLLEPA
;
A
#
# COMPACT_ATOMS: atom_id res chain seq x y z
N GLY A 1 6.02 -9.39 -10.86
CA GLY A 1 4.84 -10.24 -10.70
C GLY A 1 3.91 -10.19 -11.88
N THR A 2 3.36 -11.31 -12.23
CA THR A 2 2.31 -11.41 -13.25
C THR A 2 0.92 -11.45 -12.61
N GLY A 3 0.86 -11.23 -11.30
CA GLY A 3 -0.30 -11.43 -10.47
C GLY A 3 -1.35 -10.33 -10.57
N GLU A 4 -2.21 -10.29 -9.57
CA GLU A 4 -3.32 -9.36 -9.44
C GLU A 4 -2.88 -7.99 -8.92
N ILE A 5 -3.79 -7.01 -8.99
CA ILE A 5 -3.63 -5.73 -8.30
C ILE A 5 -4.27 -5.88 -6.93
N VAL A 6 -3.50 -5.61 -5.88
CA VAL A 6 -3.93 -5.75 -4.49
C VAL A 6 -4.18 -4.37 -3.90
N VAL A 7 -5.40 -4.14 -3.42
CA VAL A 7 -5.78 -2.91 -2.70
C VAL A 7 -5.98 -3.27 -1.24
N SER A 8 -5.29 -2.60 -0.31
CA SER A 8 -5.39 -2.92 1.11
C SER A 8 -5.47 -1.66 1.99
N ALA A 9 -6.30 -1.73 3.03
CA ALA A 9 -6.51 -0.65 4.01
C ALA A 9 -5.86 -0.92 5.37
N GLY A 10 -4.89 -1.85 5.44
CA GLY A 10 -4.29 -2.24 6.71
C GLY A 10 -5.32 -2.77 7.70
N GLY A 11 -5.40 -2.18 8.91
CA GLY A 11 -6.37 -2.57 9.92
C GLY A 11 -7.84 -2.30 9.56
N GLY A 12 -8.11 -1.49 8.55
CA GLY A 12 -9.44 -1.19 8.03
C GLY A 12 -10.23 -0.13 8.80
N ALA A 13 -9.70 0.41 9.90
CA ALA A 13 -10.44 1.39 10.72
C ALA A 13 -10.61 2.75 10.03
N VAL A 14 -9.63 3.15 9.22
CA VAL A 14 -9.58 4.48 8.57
C VAL A 14 -9.40 4.41 7.05
N GLY A 15 -9.35 3.23 6.47
CA GLY A 15 -9.08 3.06 5.03
C GLY A 15 -10.33 2.94 4.15
N GLY A 16 -11.53 3.07 4.72
CA GLY A 16 -12.78 2.85 4.00
C GLY A 16 -13.00 3.83 2.85
N ASP A 17 -12.71 5.10 3.08
CA ASP A 17 -12.90 6.16 2.07
C ASP A 17 -11.94 5.99 0.89
N ILE A 18 -10.68 5.70 1.19
CA ILE A 18 -9.66 5.40 0.17
C ILE A 18 -10.07 4.19 -0.67
N MET A 19 -10.51 3.12 -0.02
CA MET A 19 -10.92 1.91 -0.75
C MET A 19 -12.16 2.14 -1.62
N ARG A 20 -13.15 2.89 -1.14
CA ARG A 20 -14.30 3.29 -1.94
C ARG A 20 -13.89 4.12 -3.15
N ALA A 21 -13.02 5.11 -2.95
CA ALA A 21 -12.53 5.96 -4.03
C ALA A 21 -11.78 5.13 -5.10
N VAL A 22 -10.88 4.25 -4.69
CA VAL A 22 -10.16 3.35 -5.61
C VAL A 22 -11.13 2.40 -6.33
N ALA A 23 -12.11 1.82 -5.64
CA ALA A 23 -13.11 0.95 -6.23
C ALA A 23 -13.96 1.67 -7.29
N GLN A 24 -14.38 2.90 -7.01
CA GLN A 24 -15.14 3.73 -7.93
C GLN A 24 -14.33 4.12 -9.18
N LEU A 25 -13.05 4.41 -9.04
CA LEU A 25 -12.16 4.80 -10.14
C LEU A 25 -11.73 3.59 -10.99
N ARG A 26 -11.66 2.39 -10.39
CA ARG A 26 -11.10 1.17 -10.96
C ARG A 26 -11.52 0.89 -12.41
N PRO A 27 -12.80 0.99 -12.83
CA PRO A 27 -13.19 0.61 -14.19
C PRO A 27 -12.52 1.41 -15.31
N ALA A 28 -12.05 2.63 -15.00
CA ALA A 28 -11.38 3.50 -15.96
C ALA A 28 -9.85 3.54 -15.78
N LEU A 29 -9.31 2.89 -14.74
CA LEU A 29 -7.87 2.93 -14.44
C LEU A 29 -7.05 2.04 -15.38
N PRO A 30 -5.75 2.29 -15.53
CA PRO A 30 -4.82 1.37 -16.19
C PRO A 30 -4.89 -0.02 -15.55
N PHE A 31 -4.77 -1.06 -16.39
CA PHE A 31 -4.82 -2.45 -15.94
C PHE A 31 -6.16 -2.89 -15.35
N ALA A 32 -7.27 -2.24 -15.70
CA ALA A 32 -8.61 -2.60 -15.25
C ALA A 32 -9.04 -4.03 -15.68
N ASP A 33 -8.42 -4.58 -16.73
CA ASP A 33 -8.61 -5.93 -17.24
C ASP A 33 -7.96 -7.02 -16.38
N ARG A 34 -7.06 -6.63 -15.46
CA ARG A 34 -6.47 -7.58 -14.49
C ARG A 34 -7.45 -7.93 -13.38
N THR A 35 -7.16 -9.02 -12.69
CA THR A 35 -7.84 -9.34 -11.42
C THR A 35 -7.46 -8.31 -10.37
N TRP A 36 -8.44 -7.73 -9.71
CA TRP A 36 -8.26 -6.83 -8.57
C TRP A 36 -8.73 -7.51 -7.30
N ARG A 37 -7.95 -7.41 -6.25
CA ARG A 37 -8.27 -7.93 -4.91
C ARG A 37 -8.27 -6.78 -3.91
N PHE A 38 -9.40 -6.58 -3.25
CA PHE A 38 -9.56 -5.62 -2.16
C PHE A 38 -9.54 -6.38 -0.83
N VAL A 39 -8.57 -6.05 0.03
CA VAL A 39 -8.47 -6.60 1.39
C VAL A 39 -8.82 -5.48 2.36
N THR A 40 -10.08 -5.48 2.83
CA THR A 40 -10.68 -4.36 3.55
C THR A 40 -10.21 -4.19 4.98
N GLY A 41 -9.61 -5.22 5.55
CA GLY A 41 -9.20 -5.25 6.95
C GLY A 41 -10.31 -5.77 7.89
N PRO A 42 -9.92 -6.29 9.07
CA PRO A 42 -10.86 -6.95 9.98
C PRO A 42 -11.87 -6.00 10.63
N HIS A 43 -11.54 -4.72 10.75
CA HIS A 43 -12.36 -3.72 11.44
C HIS A 43 -13.29 -2.93 10.52
N MET A 44 -13.28 -3.19 9.21
CA MET A 44 -14.20 -2.51 8.29
C MET A 44 -15.64 -2.99 8.51
N PRO A 45 -16.63 -2.09 8.60
CA PRO A 45 -18.04 -2.47 8.67
C PRO A 45 -18.49 -3.30 7.46
N ASP A 46 -19.40 -4.27 7.64
CA ASP A 46 -19.92 -5.13 6.57
C ASP A 46 -20.60 -4.35 5.44
N GLU A 47 -21.26 -3.26 5.79
CA GLU A 47 -21.95 -2.41 4.82
C GLU A 47 -20.92 -1.72 3.91
N ALA A 48 -19.84 -1.17 4.47
CA ALA A 48 -18.77 -0.55 3.71
C ALA A 48 -18.05 -1.57 2.79
N ALA A 49 -17.85 -2.79 3.24
CA ALA A 49 -17.26 -3.84 2.40
C ALA A 49 -18.15 -4.20 1.20
N ARG A 50 -19.48 -4.30 1.42
CA ARG A 50 -20.45 -4.55 0.33
C ARG A 50 -20.56 -3.38 -0.64
N GLU A 51 -20.44 -2.15 -0.15
CA GLU A 51 -20.40 -0.97 -0.99
C GLU A 51 -19.18 -0.99 -1.91
N ILE A 52 -18.00 -1.32 -1.39
CA ILE A 52 -16.76 -1.46 -2.16
C ILE A 52 -16.93 -2.53 -3.25
N GLU A 53 -17.51 -3.68 -2.93
CA GLU A 53 -17.79 -4.74 -3.91
C GLU A 53 -18.69 -4.26 -5.04
N THR A 54 -19.74 -3.52 -4.71
CA THR A 54 -20.67 -2.95 -5.67
C THR A 54 -20.00 -1.92 -6.58
N LEU A 55 -19.22 -1.02 -6.02
CA LEU A 55 -18.50 0.03 -6.74
C LEU A 55 -17.40 -0.53 -7.65
N ALA A 56 -16.68 -1.52 -7.17
CA ALA A 56 -15.58 -2.13 -7.91
C ALA A 56 -16.03 -2.91 -9.15
N GLY A 57 -17.27 -3.42 -9.14
CA GLY A 57 -17.88 -4.10 -10.27
C GLY A 57 -17.37 -5.53 -10.51
N PRO A 58 -17.66 -6.14 -11.65
CA PRO A 58 -17.31 -7.52 -11.93
C PRO A 58 -15.80 -7.73 -12.09
N GLY A 59 -15.34 -8.96 -11.78
CA GLY A 59 -13.93 -9.35 -11.90
C GLY A 59 -13.07 -8.91 -10.72
N VAL A 60 -13.70 -8.51 -9.60
CA VAL A 60 -13.06 -8.09 -8.37
C VAL A 60 -13.28 -9.14 -7.27
N ILE A 61 -12.26 -9.35 -6.45
CA ILE A 61 -12.31 -10.16 -5.25
C ILE A 61 -12.29 -9.22 -4.06
N VAL A 62 -13.31 -9.27 -3.20
CA VAL A 62 -13.35 -8.49 -1.95
C VAL A 62 -13.28 -9.44 -0.77
N GLU A 63 -12.29 -9.23 0.09
CA GLU A 63 -12.04 -10.07 1.26
C GLU A 63 -11.79 -9.21 2.50
N ARG A 64 -12.16 -9.70 3.66
CA ARG A 64 -11.98 -8.93 4.89
C ARG A 64 -10.54 -8.92 5.38
N SER A 65 -9.94 -10.08 5.46
CA SER A 65 -8.60 -10.24 6.01
C SER A 65 -7.95 -11.49 5.45
N ARG A 66 -6.66 -11.40 5.28
CA ARG A 66 -5.83 -12.52 4.77
C ARG A 66 -4.61 -12.68 5.65
N PRO A 67 -4.44 -13.82 6.31
CA PRO A 67 -3.23 -14.09 7.10
C PRO A 67 -1.97 -14.20 6.23
N ASP A 68 -2.15 -14.50 4.94
CA ASP A 68 -1.08 -14.59 3.93
C ASP A 68 -0.97 -13.33 3.04
N LEU A 69 -1.44 -12.16 3.51
CA LEU A 69 -1.45 -10.91 2.73
C LEU A 69 -0.05 -10.54 2.23
N ALA A 70 0.99 -10.67 3.04
CA ALA A 70 2.37 -10.42 2.62
C ALA A 70 2.80 -11.31 1.44
N ALA A 71 2.41 -12.59 1.45
CA ALA A 71 2.67 -13.50 0.34
C ALA A 71 1.84 -13.16 -0.92
N ILE A 72 0.63 -12.64 -0.77
CA ILE A 72 -0.19 -12.14 -1.88
C ILE A 72 0.47 -10.91 -2.48
N ILE A 73 0.87 -9.93 -1.66
CA ILE A 73 1.57 -8.71 -2.09
C ILE A 73 2.86 -9.07 -2.83
N SER A 74 3.64 -10.03 -2.36
CA SER A 74 4.91 -10.41 -3.01
C SER A 74 4.74 -10.96 -4.43
N ARG A 75 3.58 -11.53 -4.75
CA ARG A 75 3.23 -12.03 -6.09
C ARG A 75 2.40 -11.04 -6.90
N ALA A 76 1.97 -9.93 -6.28
CA ALA A 76 1.11 -8.96 -6.93
C ALA A 76 1.81 -8.28 -8.13
N PHE A 77 1.01 -7.91 -9.11
CA PHE A 77 1.44 -7.03 -10.19
C PHE A 77 1.68 -5.61 -9.67
N LEU A 78 0.78 -5.13 -8.81
CA LEU A 78 0.82 -3.81 -8.20
C LEU A 78 0.12 -3.86 -6.84
N SER A 79 0.63 -3.15 -5.84
CA SER A 79 -0.02 -2.90 -4.57
C SER A 79 -0.50 -1.46 -4.49
N ILE A 80 -1.73 -1.24 -4.06
CA ILE A 80 -2.28 0.09 -3.73
C ILE A 80 -2.70 0.03 -2.26
N SER A 81 -2.14 0.90 -1.41
CA SER A 81 -2.40 0.80 0.02
C SER A 81 -2.23 2.12 0.77
N GLN A 82 -2.70 2.16 2.01
CA GLN A 82 -2.27 3.20 2.93
C GLN A 82 -0.78 3.06 3.27
N ALA A 83 -0.15 4.16 3.71
CA ALA A 83 1.25 4.20 4.09
C ALA A 83 1.50 3.75 5.55
N GLY A 84 0.73 2.77 6.03
CA GLY A 84 0.93 2.17 7.34
C GLY A 84 2.30 1.47 7.45
N TYR A 85 2.90 1.49 8.64
CA TYR A 85 4.27 0.99 8.86
C TYR A 85 4.45 -0.47 8.38
N ASN A 86 3.57 -1.36 8.81
CA ASN A 86 3.66 -2.79 8.45
C ASN A 86 3.50 -3.01 6.94
N THR A 87 2.52 -2.32 6.33
CA THR A 87 2.28 -2.43 4.89
C THR A 87 3.47 -1.95 4.07
N LEU A 88 4.08 -0.82 4.47
CA LEU A 88 5.31 -0.34 3.82
C LEU A 88 6.47 -1.32 3.97
N ALA A 89 6.66 -1.91 5.15
CA ALA A 89 7.67 -2.94 5.35
C ALA A 89 7.44 -4.16 4.45
N GLU A 90 6.18 -4.60 4.32
CA GLU A 90 5.80 -5.73 3.46
C GLU A 90 6.07 -5.44 1.97
N VAL A 91 5.63 -4.29 1.45
CA VAL A 91 5.83 -3.95 0.03
C VAL A 91 7.30 -3.72 -0.31
N LEU A 92 8.06 -3.13 0.61
CA LEU A 92 9.51 -2.93 0.44
C LEU A 92 10.26 -4.25 0.45
N THR A 93 9.94 -5.15 1.38
CA THR A 93 10.53 -6.49 1.46
C THR A 93 10.23 -7.31 0.21
N ALA A 94 9.00 -7.23 -0.28
CA ALA A 94 8.55 -7.92 -1.47
C ALA A 94 9.12 -7.35 -2.78
N GLY A 95 9.56 -6.10 -2.79
CA GLY A 95 9.97 -5.40 -4.01
C GLY A 95 8.81 -5.18 -4.99
N THR A 96 7.58 -5.20 -4.51
CA THR A 96 6.38 -5.05 -5.33
C THR A 96 6.21 -3.60 -5.77
N ALA A 97 5.88 -3.37 -7.05
CA ALA A 97 5.45 -2.06 -7.52
C ALA A 97 4.31 -1.56 -6.64
N SER A 98 4.42 -0.34 -6.11
CA SER A 98 3.47 0.12 -5.09
C SER A 98 3.08 1.57 -5.27
N VAL A 99 1.78 1.83 -5.13
CA VAL A 99 1.20 3.16 -4.93
C VAL A 99 0.72 3.22 -3.50
N VAL A 100 1.12 4.25 -2.77
CA VAL A 100 0.61 4.49 -1.42
C VAL A 100 -0.19 5.78 -1.34
N ILE A 101 -1.28 5.72 -0.58
CA ILE A 101 -2.17 6.83 -0.30
C ILE A 101 -2.08 7.05 1.21
N PRO A 102 -1.22 8.00 1.66
CA PRO A 102 -1.05 8.27 3.07
C PRO A 102 -2.36 8.76 3.69
N TYR A 103 -2.72 8.24 4.85
CA TYR A 103 -3.80 8.81 5.64
C TYR A 103 -3.37 10.16 6.22
N GLU A 104 -4.17 11.20 6.01
CA GLU A 104 -3.90 12.57 6.43
C GLU A 104 -5.00 13.11 7.39
N GLY A 105 -5.66 12.21 8.14
CA GLY A 105 -6.71 12.59 9.10
C GLY A 105 -6.17 13.24 10.36
N GLY A 106 -6.67 14.43 10.69
CA GLY A 106 -6.32 15.15 11.92
C GLY A 106 -4.90 15.72 11.89
N VAL A 107 -4.13 15.44 12.94
CA VAL A 107 -2.71 15.87 13.09
C VAL A 107 -1.70 14.81 12.64
N GLU A 108 -2.18 13.72 12.07
CA GLU A 108 -1.34 12.59 11.61
C GLU A 108 -0.55 12.99 10.36
N THR A 109 0.76 13.12 10.48
CA THR A 109 1.66 13.44 9.37
C THR A 109 2.70 12.35 9.11
N GLU A 110 2.76 11.36 9.99
CA GLU A 110 3.83 10.34 9.95
C GLU A 110 3.76 9.50 8.68
N GLN A 111 2.57 9.09 8.28
CA GLN A 111 2.38 8.31 7.05
C GLN A 111 2.85 9.10 5.82
N ARG A 112 2.50 10.38 5.73
CA ARG A 112 2.89 11.24 4.62
C ARG A 112 4.40 11.42 4.56
N VAL A 113 5.05 11.78 5.66
CA VAL A 113 6.50 11.99 5.70
C VAL A 113 7.25 10.71 5.28
N ARG A 114 6.83 9.56 5.79
CA ARG A 114 7.44 8.28 5.45
C ARG A 114 7.26 7.93 3.98
N ALA A 115 6.05 8.10 3.44
CA ALA A 115 5.76 7.85 2.04
C ALA A 115 6.59 8.74 1.11
N ASP A 116 6.68 10.05 1.39
CA ASP A 116 7.47 11.00 0.60
C ASP A 116 8.97 10.67 0.61
N LEU A 117 9.51 10.24 1.75
CA LEU A 117 10.91 9.81 1.85
C LEU A 117 11.20 8.57 0.99
N LEU A 118 10.28 7.63 0.93
CA LEU A 118 10.40 6.44 0.11
C LEU A 118 10.21 6.75 -1.39
N ALA A 119 9.27 7.64 -1.72
CA ALA A 119 9.05 8.09 -3.09
C ALA A 119 10.27 8.80 -3.66
N LYS A 120 10.92 9.69 -2.89
CA LYS A 120 12.19 10.36 -3.27
C LYS A 120 13.32 9.37 -3.59
N ARG A 121 13.25 8.17 -3.03
CA ARG A 121 14.21 7.07 -3.31
C ARG A 121 13.74 6.16 -4.45
N GLY A 122 12.67 6.51 -5.15
CA GLY A 122 12.12 5.71 -6.26
C GLY A 122 11.52 4.37 -5.83
N ARG A 123 11.12 4.24 -4.54
CA ARG A 123 10.69 2.95 -3.97
C ARG A 123 9.20 2.67 -4.14
N LEU A 124 8.42 3.72 -4.35
CA LEU A 124 6.97 3.68 -4.53
C LEU A 124 6.49 5.00 -5.12
N ALA A 125 5.26 5.02 -5.63
CA ALA A 125 4.57 6.24 -6.00
C ALA A 125 3.62 6.65 -4.87
N VAL A 126 3.39 7.96 -4.71
CA VAL A 126 2.51 8.52 -3.68
C VAL A 126 1.39 9.31 -4.34
N VAL A 127 0.16 9.08 -3.88
CA VAL A 127 -0.99 9.93 -4.19
C VAL A 127 -1.53 10.46 -2.86
N PRO A 128 -1.51 11.77 -2.61
CA PRO A 128 -2.15 12.35 -1.43
C PRO A 128 -3.66 12.05 -1.41
N GLU A 129 -4.22 11.88 -0.22
CA GLU A 129 -5.65 11.54 -0.07
C GLU A 129 -6.54 12.64 -0.66
N ASP A 130 -6.20 13.90 -0.44
CA ASP A 130 -6.91 15.07 -0.97
C ASP A 130 -6.74 15.28 -2.50
N ALA A 131 -5.73 14.63 -3.10
CA ALA A 131 -5.46 14.65 -4.53
C ALA A 131 -5.82 13.33 -5.23
N LEU A 132 -6.58 12.45 -4.59
CA LEU A 132 -6.95 11.15 -5.13
C LEU A 132 -7.99 11.30 -6.25
N THR A 133 -7.49 11.55 -7.45
CA THR A 133 -8.26 11.64 -8.69
C THR A 133 -7.91 10.49 -9.63
N HIS A 134 -8.75 10.27 -10.67
CA HIS A 134 -8.46 9.30 -11.71
C HIS A 134 -7.06 9.49 -12.31
N ASP A 135 -6.73 10.70 -12.75
CA ASP A 135 -5.49 10.97 -13.46
C ASP A 135 -4.26 10.82 -12.54
N ALA A 136 -4.36 11.29 -11.30
CA ALA A 136 -3.29 11.14 -10.31
C ALA A 136 -3.02 9.67 -10.00
N LEU A 137 -4.07 8.88 -9.78
CA LEU A 137 -3.93 7.46 -9.50
C LEU A 137 -3.41 6.69 -10.72
N ALA A 138 -3.94 6.98 -11.91
CA ALA A 138 -3.49 6.35 -13.17
C ALA A 138 -2.00 6.62 -13.43
N GLN A 139 -1.56 7.85 -13.26
CA GLN A 139 -0.15 8.24 -13.41
C GLN A 139 0.74 7.53 -12.38
N ALA A 140 0.33 7.50 -11.10
CA ALA A 140 1.07 6.84 -10.05
C ALA A 140 1.20 5.33 -10.28
N MET A 141 0.14 4.67 -10.76
CA MET A 141 0.17 3.25 -11.12
C MET A 141 1.17 2.97 -12.25
N GLN A 142 1.16 3.77 -13.32
CA GLN A 142 2.11 3.64 -14.43
C GLN A 142 3.55 3.88 -13.96
N GLN A 143 3.77 4.92 -13.15
CA GLN A 143 5.07 5.23 -12.58
C GLN A 143 5.60 4.09 -11.69
N ALA A 144 4.77 3.55 -10.79
CA ALA A 144 5.15 2.45 -9.92
C ALA A 144 5.54 1.18 -10.71
N VAL A 145 4.80 0.87 -11.77
CA VAL A 145 5.09 -0.28 -12.63
C VAL A 145 6.37 -0.07 -13.43
N ALA A 146 6.59 1.12 -13.99
CA ALA A 146 7.81 1.46 -14.72
C ALA A 146 9.05 1.46 -13.82
N GLY A 147 8.92 1.87 -12.57
CA GLY A 147 10.00 1.91 -11.57
C GLY A 147 10.33 0.56 -10.93
N ARG A 148 9.68 -0.52 -11.31
CA ARG A 148 9.81 -1.85 -10.69
C ARG A 148 11.25 -2.40 -10.68
N GLU A 149 12.07 -2.05 -11.66
CA GLU A 149 13.45 -2.53 -11.79
C GLU A 149 14.45 -1.79 -10.89
N VAL A 150 14.03 -0.72 -10.24
CA VAL A 150 14.86 0.00 -9.26
C VAL A 150 14.95 -0.85 -7.99
N GLY A 151 15.97 -1.67 -7.91
CA GLY A 151 16.19 -2.63 -6.82
C GLY A 151 16.15 -2.02 -5.40
N VAL A 152 15.95 -2.87 -4.38
CA VAL A 152 15.80 -2.50 -2.95
C VAL A 152 17.09 -1.97 -2.30
N SER A 153 18.11 -1.55 -3.06
CA SER A 153 19.39 -1.14 -2.51
C SER A 153 19.27 0.09 -1.60
N GLY A 154 19.81 -0.01 -0.39
CA GLY A 154 20.05 1.13 0.51
C GLY A 154 18.97 1.37 1.58
N ILE A 155 17.97 0.49 1.76
CA ILE A 155 17.08 0.54 2.90
C ILE A 155 17.33 -0.70 3.76
N ASP A 156 17.77 -0.48 4.99
CA ASP A 156 17.91 -1.52 5.99
C ASP A 156 16.51 -1.82 6.58
N LEU A 157 15.99 -3.01 6.31
CA LEU A 157 14.70 -3.48 6.82
C LEU A 157 14.84 -4.29 8.11
N ASP A 158 16.08 -4.57 8.57
CA ASP A 158 16.35 -5.26 9.82
C ASP A 158 16.50 -4.28 10.99
N GLY A 159 15.45 -3.53 11.26
CA GLY A 159 15.41 -2.56 12.35
C GLY A 159 15.59 -3.19 13.73
N ALA A 160 15.21 -4.44 13.94
CA ALA A 160 15.37 -5.14 15.20
C ALA A 160 16.87 -5.38 15.52
N ALA A 161 17.62 -5.93 14.56
CA ALA A 161 19.07 -6.11 14.73
C ALA A 161 19.80 -4.78 14.83
N GLY A 162 19.38 -3.78 14.04
CA GLY A 162 19.90 -2.41 14.14
C GLY A 162 19.73 -1.81 15.54
N THR A 163 18.53 -1.91 16.10
CA THR A 163 18.22 -1.43 17.46
C THR A 163 19.03 -2.18 18.53
N ALA A 164 19.08 -3.51 18.45
CA ALA A 164 19.87 -4.32 19.38
C ALA A 164 21.34 -3.91 19.40
N ARG A 165 21.93 -3.68 18.23
CA ARG A 165 23.33 -3.22 18.10
C ARG A 165 23.56 -1.85 18.75
N ILE A 166 22.66 -0.88 18.49
CA ILE A 166 22.74 0.46 19.10
C ILE A 166 22.64 0.37 20.62
N LEU A 167 21.68 -0.39 21.14
CA LEU A 167 21.51 -0.57 22.58
C LEU A 167 22.72 -1.23 23.22
N SER A 168 23.31 -2.24 22.57
CA SER A 168 24.55 -2.88 23.08
C SER A 168 25.70 -1.89 23.17
N GLN A 169 25.89 -1.03 22.16
CA GLN A 169 26.94 -0.01 22.17
C GLN A 169 26.73 1.05 23.28
N LEU A 170 25.47 1.40 23.57
CA LEU A 170 25.15 2.36 24.65
C LEU A 170 25.32 1.77 26.07
N LEU A 171 25.27 0.44 26.19
CA LEU A 171 25.41 -0.27 27.46
C LEU A 171 26.82 -0.75 27.75
N GLU A 172 27.76 -0.65 26.80
CA GLU A 172 29.19 -0.94 27.05
C GLU A 172 29.74 0.14 27.95
N PRO A 173 30.31 -0.21 29.13
CA PRO A 173 30.96 0.77 30.00
C PRO A 173 32.21 1.31 29.31
N ALA A 174 32.45 2.62 29.44
CA ALA A 174 33.60 3.32 28.92
C ALA A 174 34.92 2.87 29.62
#